data_7bb9a11cbdf0e675452b6117dd73e04a
#
_entry.id   7bb9a11cbdf0e675452b6117dd73e04a
#
_cell.length_a   1.000
_cell.length_b   1.000
_cell.length_c   1.000
_cell.angle_alpha   90.00
_cell.angle_beta   90.00
_cell.angle_gamma   90.00
#
_symmetry.space_group_name_H-M   'P 1'
#
loop_
_entity.id
_entity.type
_entity.pdbx_description
1 polymer ?
#
loop_
_entity_poly.entity_id
_entity_poly.type
_entity_poly.pdbx_seq_one_letter_code
_entity_poly.pdbx_strand_id
1 'polypeptide(L)'
;MKELSSSLRRIILLTLVVGIFTMPVGAASVAVSPPRLTFTPGPGGYFEGEIEVYGAKDKDIRVKTYFLDWDFDPSGNVQFYSERGRVQRSATAWLQLEPKEFLLPAKVKKHIKVWGRVPAGTEPGDYWSMFFVEFIPFSGLQTSGVKISGRVGGSVTITVPGMIVPTGRISSFTITYKTEEENPELGGKIIFENTGNGILEPTGRLEIKDLQNKLIGTVPIPPAKILPGAKREIELRHTLTLEQGKYIAIALLDYGGEKLAGYQRIFEVK
;
A
#
# COMPACT_ATOMS: atom_id res chain seq x y z
N MET A 1 -62.15 -4.72 64.16
CA MET A 1 -62.74 -3.62 63.36
C MET A 1 -61.77 -3.29 62.25
N LYS A 2 -62.30 -3.35 61.03
CA LYS A 2 -61.84 -2.83 59.75
C LYS A 2 -60.59 -3.40 59.08
N GLU A 3 -60.95 -4.26 58.23
CA GLU A 3 -60.53 -4.51 56.86
C GLU A 3 -59.64 -3.45 56.21
N LEU A 4 -58.55 -3.85 55.66
CA LEU A 4 -57.94 -3.16 54.51
C LEU A 4 -57.64 -4.17 53.42
N SER A 5 -58.50 -4.11 52.39
CA SER A 5 -58.32 -4.74 51.10
C SER A 5 -57.13 -4.11 50.38
N SER A 6 -56.12 -4.90 50.07
CA SER A 6 -55.07 -4.49 49.16
C SER A 6 -55.19 -5.30 47.88
N SER A 7 -55.81 -4.72 46.88
CA SER A 7 -55.82 -5.19 45.53
C SER A 7 -54.42 -5.03 44.92
N LEU A 8 -53.66 -6.14 44.90
CA LEU A 8 -52.38 -6.23 44.28
C LEU A 8 -52.55 -6.27 42.73
N ARG A 9 -52.46 -5.08 42.12
CA ARG A 9 -52.37 -4.98 40.65
C ARG A 9 -51.03 -5.58 40.19
N ARG A 10 -51.06 -6.79 39.64
CA ARG A 10 -49.95 -7.37 38.90
C ARG A 10 -49.79 -6.62 37.59
N ILE A 11 -48.82 -5.72 37.52
CA ILE A 11 -48.36 -5.14 36.29
C ILE A 11 -47.42 -6.19 35.66
N ILE A 12 -47.91 -6.88 34.66
CA ILE A 12 -47.09 -7.73 33.82
C ILE A 12 -46.33 -6.81 32.84
N LEU A 13 -45.07 -6.56 33.17
CA LEU A 13 -44.14 -5.85 32.28
C LEU A 13 -43.75 -6.80 31.15
N LEU A 14 -44.44 -6.67 30.02
CA LEU A 14 -44.10 -7.42 28.78
C LEU A 14 -42.83 -6.81 28.21
N THR A 15 -41.68 -7.31 28.60
CA THR A 15 -40.40 -6.95 28.02
C THR A 15 -40.32 -7.58 26.60
N LEU A 16 -40.63 -6.78 25.60
CA LEU A 16 -40.43 -7.12 24.19
C LEU A 16 -38.92 -7.16 23.96
N VAL A 17 -38.32 -8.33 24.06
CA VAL A 17 -36.94 -8.56 23.64
C VAL A 17 -36.96 -8.56 22.12
N VAL A 18 -36.70 -7.41 21.53
CA VAL A 18 -36.37 -7.32 20.08
C VAL A 18 -34.97 -7.92 19.91
N GLY A 19 -34.92 -9.20 19.61
CA GLY A 19 -33.73 -9.89 19.18
C GLY A 19 -33.27 -9.27 17.87
N ILE A 20 -32.28 -8.39 17.92
CA ILE A 20 -31.56 -7.92 16.72
C ILE A 20 -30.78 -9.15 16.23
N PHE A 21 -31.39 -9.92 15.32
CA PHE A 21 -30.69 -10.90 14.53
C PHE A 21 -29.73 -10.14 13.62
N THR A 22 -28.52 -9.88 14.09
CA THR A 22 -27.42 -9.50 13.21
C THR A 22 -27.08 -10.70 12.34
N MET A 23 -27.74 -10.83 11.20
CA MET A 23 -27.29 -11.77 10.19
C MET A 23 -25.87 -11.33 9.78
N PRO A 24 -24.85 -12.21 9.89
CA PRO A 24 -23.56 -11.89 9.34
C PRO A 24 -23.77 -11.68 7.83
N VAL A 25 -23.64 -10.45 7.37
CA VAL A 25 -23.54 -10.16 5.94
C VAL A 25 -22.22 -10.80 5.51
N GLY A 26 -22.31 -12.01 4.98
CA GLY A 26 -21.16 -12.70 4.42
C GLY A 26 -20.64 -11.86 3.25
N ALA A 27 -19.59 -11.08 3.48
CA ALA A 27 -18.90 -10.39 2.42
C ALA A 27 -18.31 -11.45 1.50
N ALA A 28 -18.64 -11.40 0.21
CA ALA A 28 -18.02 -12.25 -0.79
C ALA A 28 -16.52 -11.94 -0.78
N SER A 29 -15.69 -12.88 -0.36
CA SER A 29 -14.23 -12.73 -0.35
C SER A 29 -13.67 -13.36 -1.62
N VAL A 30 -12.89 -12.59 -2.36
CA VAL A 30 -12.14 -13.03 -3.54
C VAL A 30 -10.67 -12.88 -3.23
N ALA A 31 -9.88 -13.89 -3.58
CA ALA A 31 -8.43 -13.84 -3.46
C ALA A 31 -7.78 -13.95 -4.85
N VAL A 32 -6.61 -13.35 -4.99
CA VAL A 32 -5.81 -13.39 -6.22
C VAL A 32 -4.38 -13.82 -5.87
N SER A 33 -3.80 -14.69 -6.67
CA SER A 33 -2.42 -15.18 -6.51
C SER A 33 -1.75 -15.34 -7.88
N PRO A 34 -0.50 -14.90 -8.04
CA PRO A 34 0.28 -14.10 -7.11
C PRO A 34 -0.21 -12.62 -7.09
N PRO A 35 -0.01 -11.90 -5.98
CA PRO A 35 -0.39 -10.48 -5.91
C PRO A 35 0.62 -9.56 -6.63
N ARG A 36 1.72 -10.12 -7.12
CA ARG A 36 2.78 -9.37 -7.80
C ARG A 36 3.33 -10.18 -8.98
N LEU A 37 3.42 -9.54 -10.14
CA LEU A 37 4.05 -10.07 -11.34
C LEU A 37 5.26 -9.20 -11.70
N THR A 38 6.36 -9.84 -12.11
CA THR A 38 7.56 -9.15 -12.57
C THR A 38 8.04 -9.79 -13.88
N PHE A 39 8.31 -8.97 -14.87
CA PHE A 39 8.79 -9.40 -16.19
C PHE A 39 10.04 -8.61 -16.58
N THR A 40 10.91 -9.24 -17.37
CA THR A 40 12.16 -8.62 -17.85
C THR A 40 12.33 -8.81 -19.38
N PRO A 41 11.38 -8.35 -20.19
CA PRO A 41 11.48 -8.39 -21.64
C PRO A 41 12.36 -7.26 -22.17
N GLY A 42 13.09 -7.52 -23.25
CA GLY A 42 13.77 -6.45 -23.99
C GLY A 42 12.81 -5.53 -24.74
N PRO A 43 13.30 -4.41 -25.32
CA PRO A 43 12.51 -3.55 -26.21
C PRO A 43 11.93 -4.36 -27.37
N GLY A 44 10.64 -4.19 -27.69
CA GLY A 44 9.91 -5.00 -28.68
C GLY A 44 9.55 -6.40 -28.20
N GLY A 45 10.00 -6.82 -27.01
CA GLY A 45 9.82 -8.16 -26.47
C GLY A 45 8.39 -8.45 -26.02
N TYR A 46 7.98 -9.71 -26.20
CA TYR A 46 6.74 -10.26 -25.67
C TYR A 46 6.99 -10.86 -24.28
N PHE A 47 5.98 -10.80 -23.43
CA PHE A 47 6.00 -11.44 -22.11
C PHE A 47 4.60 -11.92 -21.75
N GLU A 48 4.55 -12.98 -20.94
CA GLU A 48 3.29 -13.50 -20.42
C GLU A 48 3.47 -14.12 -19.04
N GLY A 49 2.37 -14.15 -18.29
CA GLY A 49 2.25 -14.78 -16.99
C GLY A 49 0.79 -15.02 -16.68
N GLU A 50 0.50 -15.41 -15.47
CA GLU A 50 -0.82 -15.80 -15.06
C GLU A 50 -1.12 -15.37 -13.63
N ILE A 51 -2.39 -15.06 -13.37
CA ILE A 51 -2.92 -14.93 -12.02
C ILE A 51 -4.09 -15.89 -11.84
N GLU A 52 -4.23 -16.44 -10.65
CA GLU A 52 -5.39 -17.24 -10.26
C GLU A 52 -6.34 -16.36 -9.44
N VAL A 53 -7.62 -16.40 -9.78
CA VAL A 53 -8.71 -15.79 -9.03
C VAL A 53 -9.51 -16.89 -8.36
N TYR A 54 -9.64 -16.79 -7.05
CA TYR A 54 -10.38 -17.75 -6.23
C TYR A 54 -11.78 -17.20 -5.97
N GLY A 55 -12.80 -17.98 -6.35
CA GLY A 55 -14.20 -17.64 -6.18
C GLY A 55 -14.63 -17.59 -4.72
N ALA A 56 -15.72 -16.89 -4.46
CA ALA A 56 -16.34 -16.81 -3.14
C ALA A 56 -16.81 -18.19 -2.65
N LYS A 57 -16.95 -18.32 -1.32
CA LYS A 57 -17.28 -19.63 -0.72
C LYS A 57 -18.69 -20.15 -1.03
N ASP A 58 -19.65 -19.24 -1.20
CA ASP A 58 -21.08 -19.55 -1.15
C ASP A 58 -21.91 -18.91 -2.27
N LYS A 59 -21.31 -18.10 -3.13
CA LYS A 59 -22.03 -17.38 -4.19
C LYS A 59 -21.20 -17.30 -5.46
N ASP A 60 -21.90 -17.45 -6.58
CA ASP A 60 -21.33 -17.11 -7.87
C ASP A 60 -21.09 -15.60 -7.95
N ILE A 61 -20.04 -15.21 -8.64
CA ILE A 61 -19.67 -13.82 -8.82
C ILE A 61 -19.45 -13.50 -10.29
N ARG A 62 -19.85 -12.32 -10.71
CA ARG A 62 -19.41 -11.74 -11.98
C ARG A 62 -18.10 -11.01 -11.74
N VAL A 63 -17.10 -11.34 -12.52
CA VAL A 63 -15.75 -10.78 -12.42
C VAL A 63 -15.48 -9.92 -13.64
N LYS A 64 -14.83 -8.76 -13.40
CA LYS A 64 -14.26 -7.89 -14.42
C LYS A 64 -12.80 -7.63 -14.07
N THR A 65 -11.91 -7.71 -15.08
CA THR A 65 -10.48 -7.50 -14.91
C THR A 65 -10.01 -6.34 -15.76
N TYR A 66 -9.13 -5.52 -15.22
CA TYR A 66 -8.58 -4.34 -15.90
C TYR A 66 -7.26 -3.89 -15.28
N PHE A 67 -6.56 -3.01 -15.98
CA PHE A 67 -5.37 -2.33 -15.47
C PHE A 67 -5.65 -0.87 -15.22
N LEU A 68 -4.99 -0.30 -14.21
CA LEU A 68 -4.94 1.13 -13.94
C LEU A 68 -3.49 1.60 -13.83
N ASP A 69 -3.27 2.85 -14.21
CA ASP A 69 -2.08 3.58 -13.83
C ASP A 69 -2.13 3.89 -12.33
N TRP A 70 -0.97 3.92 -11.72
CA TRP A 70 -0.88 4.26 -10.31
C TRP A 70 0.49 4.85 -9.97
N ASP A 71 0.52 5.66 -8.95
CA ASP A 71 1.73 6.12 -8.28
C ASP A 71 1.51 6.26 -6.78
N PHE A 72 2.49 6.81 -6.10
CA PHE A 72 2.36 7.24 -4.71
C PHE A 72 2.29 8.75 -4.64
N ASP A 73 1.42 9.29 -3.78
CA ASP A 73 1.60 10.66 -3.32
C ASP A 73 2.88 10.78 -2.47
N PRO A 74 3.36 11.98 -2.19
CA PRO A 74 4.58 12.16 -1.38
C PRO A 74 4.51 11.49 0.00
N SER A 75 3.32 11.41 0.61
CA SER A 75 3.09 10.74 1.89
C SER A 75 3.04 9.21 1.78
N GLY A 76 2.91 8.69 0.55
CA GLY A 76 2.94 7.28 0.24
C GLY A 76 1.61 6.59 0.15
N ASN A 77 0.56 7.32 0.04
CA ASN A 77 -0.72 6.75 -0.30
C ASN A 77 -0.76 6.42 -1.79
N VAL A 78 -1.32 5.27 -2.12
CA VAL A 78 -1.47 4.85 -3.51
C VAL A 78 -2.56 5.67 -4.18
N GLN A 79 -2.25 6.26 -5.33
CA GLN A 79 -3.17 6.98 -6.19
C GLN A 79 -3.41 6.16 -7.47
N PHE A 80 -4.68 6.00 -7.87
CA PHE A 80 -5.07 5.28 -9.08
C PHE A 80 -5.65 6.22 -10.12
N TYR A 81 -5.28 6.00 -11.39
CA TYR A 81 -5.73 6.82 -12.51
C TYR A 81 -6.43 5.94 -13.55
N SER A 82 -7.63 6.34 -13.95
CA SER A 82 -8.39 5.66 -15.00
C SER A 82 -7.85 5.97 -16.40
N GLU A 83 -7.18 7.10 -16.57
CA GLU A 83 -6.53 7.50 -17.81
C GLU A 83 -5.20 6.75 -17.97
N ARG A 84 -5.04 6.06 -19.10
CA ARG A 84 -3.78 5.35 -19.43
C ARG A 84 -2.70 6.35 -19.83
N GLY A 85 -1.47 6.11 -19.39
CA GLY A 85 -0.34 6.99 -19.69
C GLY A 85 -0.29 8.25 -18.83
N ARG A 86 -1.08 8.32 -17.77
CA ARG A 86 -1.03 9.40 -16.78
C ARG A 86 0.31 9.43 -16.04
N VAL A 87 0.89 8.26 -15.81
CA VAL A 87 2.18 8.09 -15.17
C VAL A 87 3.26 7.95 -16.24
N GLN A 88 4.36 8.69 -16.12
CA GLN A 88 5.42 8.76 -17.13
C GLN A 88 5.99 7.39 -17.54
N ARG A 89 6.12 6.46 -16.59
CA ARG A 89 6.60 5.09 -16.81
C ARG A 89 5.49 4.05 -16.67
N SER A 90 4.29 4.39 -17.16
CA SER A 90 3.17 3.46 -17.18
C SER A 90 3.39 2.31 -18.16
N ALA A 91 3.17 1.08 -17.68
CA ALA A 91 3.10 -0.11 -18.52
C ALA A 91 1.67 -0.45 -18.94
N THR A 92 0.66 0.29 -18.47
CA THR A 92 -0.76 -0.06 -18.62
C THR A 92 -1.18 -0.24 -20.08
N ALA A 93 -0.64 0.56 -21.00
CA ALA A 93 -0.93 0.46 -22.42
C ALA A 93 -0.33 -0.80 -23.10
N TRP A 94 0.67 -1.43 -22.47
CA TRP A 94 1.35 -2.61 -23.01
C TRP A 94 0.70 -3.93 -22.62
N LEU A 95 -0.18 -3.87 -21.58
CA LEU A 95 -0.70 -5.02 -20.86
C LEU A 95 -2.12 -5.40 -21.30
N GLN A 96 -2.38 -6.69 -21.32
CA GLN A 96 -3.68 -7.31 -21.58
C GLN A 96 -3.98 -8.36 -20.50
N LEU A 97 -5.28 -8.51 -20.20
CA LEU A 97 -5.84 -9.56 -19.35
C LEU A 97 -6.86 -10.37 -20.14
N GLU A 98 -6.85 -11.68 -19.99
CA GLU A 98 -7.80 -12.58 -20.64
C GLU A 98 -8.15 -13.76 -19.73
N PRO A 99 -9.46 -14.00 -19.46
CA PRO A 99 -10.63 -13.23 -19.89
C PRO A 99 -10.80 -11.90 -19.13
N LYS A 100 -11.40 -10.89 -19.79
CA LYS A 100 -11.68 -9.59 -19.18
C LYS A 100 -12.93 -9.61 -18.30
N GLU A 101 -13.93 -10.37 -18.69
CA GLU A 101 -15.17 -10.52 -17.93
C GLU A 101 -15.64 -11.98 -17.97
N PHE A 102 -16.11 -12.50 -16.85
CA PHE A 102 -16.61 -13.87 -16.74
C PHE A 102 -17.48 -14.07 -15.50
N LEU A 103 -18.24 -15.16 -15.50
CA LEU A 103 -18.90 -15.69 -14.31
C LEU A 103 -17.96 -16.68 -13.63
N LEU A 104 -17.73 -16.51 -12.35
CA LEU A 104 -16.94 -17.42 -11.54
C LEU A 104 -17.85 -18.10 -10.52
N PRO A 105 -18.10 -19.40 -10.66
CA PRO A 105 -18.90 -20.16 -9.70
C PRO A 105 -18.26 -20.19 -8.32
N ALA A 106 -19.10 -20.40 -7.30
CA ALA A 106 -18.64 -20.54 -5.94
C ALA A 106 -17.59 -21.65 -5.79
N LYS A 107 -16.55 -21.41 -5.01
CA LYS A 107 -15.44 -22.36 -4.71
C LYS A 107 -14.57 -22.75 -5.92
N VAL A 108 -14.81 -22.17 -7.10
CA VAL A 108 -14.01 -22.45 -8.29
C VAL A 108 -12.88 -21.44 -8.39
N LYS A 109 -11.72 -21.85 -8.90
CA LYS A 109 -10.64 -20.95 -9.29
C LYS A 109 -10.61 -20.77 -10.80
N LYS A 110 -10.20 -19.61 -11.25
CA LYS A 110 -10.04 -19.26 -12.66
C LYS A 110 -8.66 -18.68 -12.90
N HIS A 111 -7.99 -19.19 -13.93
CA HIS A 111 -6.74 -18.66 -14.43
C HIS A 111 -7.02 -17.51 -15.39
N ILE A 112 -6.26 -16.44 -15.22
CA ILE A 112 -6.34 -15.24 -16.06
C ILE A 112 -4.95 -15.00 -16.61
N LYS A 113 -4.84 -15.05 -17.93
CA LYS A 113 -3.60 -14.75 -18.63
C LYS A 113 -3.32 -13.26 -18.56
N VAL A 114 -2.09 -12.92 -18.19
CA VAL A 114 -1.53 -11.56 -18.22
C VAL A 114 -0.43 -11.56 -19.26
N TRP A 115 -0.54 -10.74 -20.29
CA TRP A 115 0.45 -10.72 -21.35
C TRP A 115 0.60 -9.32 -21.93
N GLY A 116 1.69 -9.12 -22.68
CA GLY A 116 1.94 -7.84 -23.30
C GLY A 116 3.17 -7.82 -24.18
N ARG A 117 3.45 -6.65 -24.74
CA ARG A 117 4.63 -6.39 -25.53
C ARG A 117 5.18 -5.01 -25.17
N VAL A 118 6.48 -4.96 -24.92
CA VAL A 118 7.19 -3.70 -24.74
C VAL A 118 7.34 -3.03 -26.10
N PRO A 119 7.02 -1.74 -26.29
CA PRO A 119 7.26 -1.03 -27.54
C PRO A 119 8.73 -1.06 -27.93
N ALA A 120 9.00 -1.10 -29.24
CA ALA A 120 10.35 -0.97 -29.74
C ALA A 120 10.92 0.42 -29.38
N GLY A 121 12.19 0.47 -28.99
CA GLY A 121 12.84 1.72 -28.60
C GLY A 121 12.51 2.20 -27.17
N THR A 122 11.81 1.38 -26.37
CA THR A 122 11.59 1.72 -24.95
C THR A 122 12.93 1.79 -24.21
N GLU A 123 13.13 2.86 -23.47
CA GLU A 123 14.34 3.09 -22.68
C GLU A 123 14.47 2.07 -21.53
N PRO A 124 15.71 1.71 -21.13
CA PRO A 124 15.95 0.88 -19.96
C PRO A 124 15.33 1.44 -18.68
N GLY A 125 14.95 0.53 -17.77
CA GLY A 125 14.43 0.88 -16.47
C GLY A 125 13.12 0.19 -16.14
N ASP A 126 12.52 0.57 -15.01
CA ASP A 126 11.28 -0.01 -14.52
C ASP A 126 10.05 0.75 -14.99
N TYR A 127 9.05 -0.03 -15.39
CA TYR A 127 7.71 0.40 -15.76
C TYR A 127 6.70 -0.39 -14.94
N TRP A 128 5.55 0.20 -14.64
CA TRP A 128 4.60 -0.46 -13.75
C TRP A 128 3.14 -0.20 -14.12
N SER A 129 2.30 -1.07 -13.62
CA SER A 129 0.85 -0.98 -13.68
C SER A 129 0.25 -1.73 -12.48
N MET A 130 -1.04 -1.60 -12.26
CA MET A 130 -1.78 -2.41 -11.30
C MET A 130 -2.95 -3.07 -11.99
N PHE A 131 -3.07 -4.39 -11.83
CA PHE A 131 -4.26 -5.10 -12.25
C PHE A 131 -5.30 -5.10 -11.15
N PHE A 132 -6.56 -5.12 -11.54
CA PHE A 132 -7.70 -5.26 -10.65
C PHE A 132 -8.59 -6.40 -11.10
N VAL A 133 -9.11 -7.12 -10.12
CA VAL A 133 -10.18 -8.09 -10.20
C VAL A 133 -11.35 -7.49 -9.41
N GLU A 134 -12.31 -6.92 -10.12
CA GLU A 134 -13.54 -6.39 -9.55
C GLU A 134 -14.61 -7.46 -9.60
N PHE A 135 -15.37 -7.62 -8.53
CA PHE A 135 -16.38 -8.66 -8.44
C PHE A 135 -17.68 -8.14 -7.84
N ILE A 136 -18.78 -8.68 -8.36
CA ILE A 136 -20.13 -8.41 -7.89
C ILE A 136 -20.81 -9.76 -7.66
N PRO A 137 -21.44 -10.00 -6.49
CA PRO A 137 -22.23 -11.21 -6.28
C PRO A 137 -23.29 -11.37 -7.37
N PHE A 138 -23.35 -12.54 -7.98
CA PHE A 138 -24.35 -12.84 -8.99
C PHE A 138 -25.61 -13.36 -8.29
N SER A 139 -26.69 -12.59 -8.35
CA SER A 139 -28.04 -13.03 -7.97
C SER A 139 -28.86 -13.17 -9.23
N GLY A 140 -29.30 -14.39 -9.53
CA GLY A 140 -30.09 -14.70 -10.75
C GLY A 140 -31.47 -14.06 -10.79
N LEU A 141 -31.96 -13.53 -9.67
CA LEU A 141 -33.20 -12.77 -9.56
C LEU A 141 -32.86 -11.32 -9.21
N GLN A 142 -33.55 -10.37 -9.86
CA GLN A 142 -33.47 -8.96 -9.48
C GLN A 142 -34.12 -8.79 -8.10
N THR A 143 -33.32 -8.96 -7.04
CA THR A 143 -33.78 -8.57 -5.72
C THR A 143 -33.48 -7.09 -5.51
N SER A 144 -34.52 -6.35 -5.12
CA SER A 144 -34.35 -4.97 -4.62
C SER A 144 -33.51 -5.03 -3.36
N GLY A 145 -32.25 -4.56 -3.42
CA GLY A 145 -31.34 -4.56 -2.28
C GLY A 145 -30.00 -3.90 -2.62
N VAL A 146 -29.19 -3.64 -1.59
CA VAL A 146 -27.84 -3.08 -1.73
C VAL A 146 -26.93 -4.14 -2.35
N LYS A 147 -26.34 -3.83 -3.50
CA LYS A 147 -25.30 -4.66 -4.14
C LYS A 147 -23.94 -4.19 -3.62
N ILE A 148 -23.21 -5.05 -2.95
CA ILE A 148 -21.84 -4.78 -2.50
C ILE A 148 -20.91 -5.32 -3.57
N SER A 149 -20.16 -4.44 -4.23
CA SER A 149 -19.03 -4.80 -5.09
C SER A 149 -17.73 -4.72 -4.29
N GLY A 150 -16.77 -5.55 -4.66
CA GLY A 150 -15.43 -5.50 -4.11
C GLY A 150 -14.41 -5.53 -5.24
N ARG A 151 -13.18 -5.11 -4.94
CA ARG A 151 -12.06 -5.27 -5.86
C ARG A 151 -10.80 -5.67 -5.11
N VAL A 152 -10.02 -6.54 -5.72
CA VAL A 152 -8.67 -6.93 -5.28
C VAL A 152 -7.71 -6.53 -6.38
N GLY A 153 -6.56 -5.97 -6.02
CA GLY A 153 -5.55 -5.57 -6.97
C GLY A 153 -4.20 -6.21 -6.70
N GLY A 154 -3.35 -6.23 -7.73
CA GLY A 154 -1.96 -6.63 -7.62
C GLY A 154 -1.09 -5.85 -8.60
N SER A 155 0.21 -5.76 -8.28
CA SER A 155 1.16 -4.98 -9.06
C SER A 155 1.80 -5.77 -10.19
N VAL A 156 2.03 -5.10 -11.31
CA VAL A 156 2.89 -5.59 -12.40
C VAL A 156 4.05 -4.63 -12.54
N THR A 157 5.27 -5.19 -12.54
CA THR A 157 6.49 -4.45 -12.82
C THR A 157 7.15 -5.05 -14.06
N ILE A 158 7.56 -4.21 -14.99
CA ILE A 158 8.27 -4.59 -16.21
C ILE A 158 9.62 -3.88 -16.19
N THR A 159 10.69 -4.65 -16.05
CA THR A 159 12.06 -4.13 -16.12
C THR A 159 12.60 -4.31 -17.53
N VAL A 160 12.77 -3.20 -18.24
CA VAL A 160 13.41 -3.20 -19.56
C VAL A 160 14.93 -3.21 -19.36
N PRO A 161 15.64 -4.26 -19.85
CA PRO A 161 17.07 -4.42 -19.64
C PRO A 161 17.90 -3.29 -20.27
N GLY A 162 19.07 -3.02 -19.68
CA GLY A 162 20.03 -2.03 -20.11
C GLY A 162 20.67 -1.34 -18.92
N MET A 163 21.12 -0.12 -19.08
CA MET A 163 21.74 0.63 -18.00
C MET A 163 20.65 1.11 -17.01
N ILE A 164 20.49 0.38 -15.92
CA ILE A 164 19.65 0.79 -14.79
C ILE A 164 20.58 1.27 -13.69
N VAL A 165 20.56 2.57 -13.45
CA VAL A 165 21.43 3.21 -12.45
C VAL A 165 20.58 3.64 -11.26
N PRO A 166 20.77 3.03 -10.09
CA PRO A 166 20.14 3.49 -8.86
C PRO A 166 20.72 4.86 -8.51
N THR A 167 19.90 5.89 -8.64
CA THR A 167 20.30 7.26 -8.33
C THR A 167 19.24 7.91 -7.48
N GLY A 168 19.66 8.45 -6.34
CA GLY A 168 18.74 9.09 -5.41
C GLY A 168 19.45 9.96 -4.40
N ARG A 169 18.68 10.81 -3.72
CA ARG A 169 19.21 11.74 -2.72
C ARG A 169 18.16 12.06 -1.66
N ILE A 170 18.64 12.39 -0.48
CA ILE A 170 17.81 13.05 0.53
C ILE A 170 17.72 14.54 0.15
N SER A 171 16.53 14.99 -0.23
CA SER A 171 16.29 16.39 -0.62
C SER A 171 15.92 17.27 0.58
N SER A 172 15.39 16.68 1.64
CA SER A 172 15.07 17.37 2.89
C SER A 172 15.11 16.40 4.06
N PHE A 173 15.52 16.92 5.22
CA PHE A 173 15.48 16.20 6.47
C PHE A 173 15.09 17.17 7.60
N THR A 174 14.06 16.83 8.35
CA THR A 174 13.64 17.53 9.57
C THR A 174 13.67 16.58 10.74
N ILE A 175 14.01 17.11 11.92
CA ILE A 175 14.05 16.35 13.17
C ILE A 175 13.36 17.18 14.25
N THR A 176 12.60 16.50 15.09
CA THR A 176 11.90 17.07 16.26
C THR A 176 12.09 16.17 17.45
N TYR A 177 12.13 16.75 18.64
CA TYR A 177 12.15 16.00 19.87
C TYR A 177 11.07 16.55 20.82
N LYS A 178 10.26 15.67 21.37
CA LYS A 178 9.24 15.99 22.36
C LYS A 178 9.64 15.37 23.69
N THR A 179 9.78 16.22 24.69
CA THR A 179 10.02 15.80 26.07
C THR A 179 8.65 15.61 26.74
N GLU A 180 8.12 14.39 26.71
CA GLU A 180 6.99 14.00 27.55
C GLU A 180 7.54 13.11 28.68
N GLU A 181 7.10 13.35 29.93
CA GLU A 181 7.71 12.76 31.13
C GLU A 181 7.77 11.22 31.09
N GLU A 182 6.79 10.56 30.43
CA GLU A 182 6.72 9.10 30.35
C GLU A 182 7.21 8.51 29.02
N ASN A 183 7.18 9.26 27.91
CA ASN A 183 7.49 8.76 26.58
C ASN A 183 8.17 9.83 25.70
N PRO A 184 9.46 10.09 25.88
CA PRO A 184 10.18 11.03 25.02
C PRO A 184 10.22 10.51 23.58
N GLU A 185 9.75 11.33 22.63
CA GLU A 185 9.65 10.96 21.23
C GLU A 185 10.62 11.75 20.35
N LEU A 186 11.49 11.04 19.67
CA LEU A 186 12.24 11.55 18.53
C LEU A 186 11.42 11.37 17.27
N GLY A 187 10.95 12.47 16.70
CA GLY A 187 10.21 12.50 15.43
C GLY A 187 11.05 13.11 14.32
N GLY A 188 10.68 12.85 13.07
CA GLY A 188 11.33 13.47 11.93
C GLY A 188 10.71 13.07 10.60
N LYS A 189 11.14 13.77 9.54
CA LYS A 189 10.74 13.51 8.17
C LYS A 189 11.94 13.57 7.25
N ILE A 190 12.11 12.54 6.44
CA ILE A 190 13.10 12.49 5.36
C ILE A 190 12.33 12.56 4.04
N ILE A 191 12.69 13.48 3.16
CA ILE A 191 12.21 13.46 1.78
C ILE A 191 13.33 12.89 0.92
N PHE A 192 13.10 11.69 0.40
CA PHE A 192 14.01 11.04 -0.54
C PHE A 192 13.47 11.18 -1.97
N GLU A 193 14.34 11.51 -2.90
CA GLU A 193 14.05 11.66 -4.31
C GLU A 193 14.78 10.58 -5.11
N ASN A 194 14.03 9.78 -5.87
CA ASN A 194 14.57 8.84 -6.83
C ASN A 194 14.77 9.55 -8.18
N THR A 195 16.02 9.80 -8.55
CA THR A 195 16.38 10.46 -9.82
C THR A 195 16.86 9.46 -10.88
N GLY A 196 16.83 8.17 -10.55
CA GLY A 196 17.17 7.07 -11.46
C GLY A 196 16.00 6.58 -12.31
N ASN A 197 16.24 5.50 -13.04
CA ASN A 197 15.27 4.84 -13.92
C ASN A 197 14.76 3.49 -13.39
N GLY A 198 15.25 3.04 -12.23
CA GLY A 198 14.78 1.86 -11.52
C GLY A 198 13.99 2.23 -10.25
N ILE A 199 13.12 1.32 -9.81
CA ILE A 199 12.42 1.45 -8.53
C ILE A 199 13.44 1.29 -7.40
N LEU A 200 13.43 2.18 -6.41
CA LEU A 200 14.29 2.11 -5.24
C LEU A 200 13.49 1.71 -3.99
N GLU A 201 14.13 0.98 -3.11
CA GLU A 201 13.62 0.65 -1.77
C GLU A 201 14.72 0.95 -0.72
N PRO A 202 15.03 2.24 -0.49
CA PRO A 202 16.07 2.61 0.44
C PRO A 202 15.77 2.11 1.85
N THR A 203 16.83 1.64 2.51
CA THR A 203 16.85 1.25 3.92
C THR A 203 17.95 2.00 4.63
N GLY A 204 17.87 2.17 5.94
CA GLY A 204 18.93 2.87 6.61
C GLY A 204 18.72 3.12 8.08
N ARG A 205 19.47 4.07 8.60
CA ARG A 205 19.45 4.44 10.00
C ARG A 205 19.64 5.93 10.19
N LEU A 206 19.13 6.40 11.30
CA LEU A 206 19.39 7.72 11.84
C LEU A 206 20.39 7.56 13.01
N GLU A 207 21.52 8.20 12.93
CA GLU A 207 22.50 8.28 14.03
C GLU A 207 22.31 9.60 14.79
N ILE A 208 22.21 9.50 16.11
CA ILE A 208 22.17 10.66 17.01
C ILE A 208 23.52 10.74 17.72
N LYS A 209 24.19 11.87 17.58
CA LYS A 209 25.51 12.14 18.17
C LYS A 209 25.50 13.41 18.99
N ASP A 210 26.38 13.48 20.00
CA ASP A 210 26.67 14.74 20.65
C ASP A 210 27.56 15.66 19.78
N LEU A 211 27.82 16.86 20.23
CA LEU A 211 28.70 17.82 19.52
C LEU A 211 30.16 17.39 19.47
N GLN A 212 30.57 16.41 20.27
CA GLN A 212 31.91 15.78 20.27
C GLN A 212 31.96 14.57 19.31
N ASN A 213 30.91 14.36 18.51
CA ASN A 213 30.79 13.26 17.54
C ASN A 213 30.68 11.85 18.18
N LYS A 214 30.38 11.76 19.47
CA LYS A 214 30.10 10.49 20.13
C LYS A 214 28.69 10.01 19.79
N LEU A 215 28.56 8.75 19.39
CA LEU A 215 27.27 8.14 19.12
C LEU A 215 26.48 7.96 20.43
N ILE A 216 25.28 8.53 20.47
CA ILE A 216 24.35 8.44 21.59
C ILE A 216 23.27 7.40 21.33
N GLY A 217 22.77 7.30 20.07
CA GLY A 217 21.74 6.35 19.70
C GLY A 217 21.62 6.16 18.20
N THR A 218 20.96 5.07 17.84
CA THR A 218 20.66 4.74 16.43
C THR A 218 19.21 4.34 16.32
N VAL A 219 18.51 4.91 15.33
CA VAL A 219 17.10 4.66 15.04
C VAL A 219 16.99 4.08 13.63
N PRO A 220 16.30 2.94 13.43
CA PRO A 220 16.10 2.40 12.11
C PRO A 220 15.18 3.32 11.28
N ILE A 221 15.53 3.51 10.01
CA ILE A 221 14.66 4.19 9.03
C ILE A 221 13.86 3.11 8.31
N PRO A 222 12.51 3.16 8.34
CA PRO A 222 11.68 2.15 7.70
C PRO A 222 11.88 2.16 6.17
N PRO A 223 11.83 0.99 5.51
CA PRO A 223 11.93 0.91 4.06
C PRO A 223 10.75 1.61 3.38
N ALA A 224 11.02 2.24 2.26
CA ALA A 224 9.98 2.88 1.46
C ALA A 224 10.21 2.63 -0.03
N LYS A 225 9.17 2.17 -0.74
CA LYS A 225 9.23 2.03 -2.18
C LYS A 225 9.12 3.41 -2.85
N ILE A 226 10.06 3.72 -3.74
CA ILE A 226 10.14 5.01 -4.43
C ILE A 226 10.26 4.76 -5.93
N LEU A 227 9.23 5.15 -6.68
CA LEU A 227 9.15 5.01 -8.11
C LEU A 227 10.14 5.98 -8.81
N PRO A 228 10.64 5.64 -10.01
CA PRO A 228 11.48 6.55 -10.79
C PRO A 228 10.86 7.94 -10.98
N GLY A 229 11.64 8.99 -10.71
CA GLY A 229 11.19 10.38 -10.79
C GLY A 229 10.36 10.87 -9.59
N ALA A 230 10.02 9.99 -8.65
CA ALA A 230 9.17 10.35 -7.51
C ALA A 230 9.97 10.82 -6.29
N LYS A 231 9.26 11.57 -5.43
CA LYS A 231 9.69 11.91 -4.08
C LYS A 231 8.84 11.17 -3.06
N ARG A 232 9.49 10.73 -1.99
CA ARG A 232 8.84 10.03 -0.90
C ARG A 232 9.19 10.65 0.43
N GLU A 233 8.18 10.96 1.22
CA GLU A 233 8.30 11.30 2.61
C GLU A 233 8.38 10.01 3.45
N ILE A 234 9.43 9.89 4.26
CA ILE A 234 9.64 8.80 5.20
C ILE A 234 9.54 9.39 6.59
N GLU A 235 8.48 9.05 7.31
CA GLU A 235 8.29 9.48 8.69
C GLU A 235 9.14 8.65 9.63
N LEU A 236 9.72 9.32 10.62
CA LEU A 236 10.47 8.73 11.71
C LEU A 236 9.71 8.98 13.01
N ARG A 237 9.52 7.93 13.80
CA ARG A 237 9.02 8.01 15.17
C ARG A 237 9.72 6.95 16.00
N HIS A 238 10.38 7.37 17.07
CA HIS A 238 11.09 6.45 17.94
C HIS A 238 11.16 7.00 19.35
N THR A 239 10.98 6.13 20.34
CA THR A 239 11.20 6.50 21.73
C THR A 239 12.69 6.47 22.03
N LEU A 240 13.25 7.61 22.37
CA LEU A 240 14.68 7.78 22.71
C LEU A 240 14.82 8.84 23.78
N THR A 241 15.38 8.46 24.93
CA THR A 241 15.66 9.41 26.01
C THR A 241 16.96 10.14 25.73
N LEU A 242 16.88 11.46 25.67
CA LEU A 242 18.02 12.35 25.52
C LEU A 242 18.03 13.37 26.66
N GLU A 243 19.19 13.67 27.17
CA GLU A 243 19.38 14.76 28.12
C GLU A 243 19.25 16.13 27.44
N GLN A 244 19.00 17.18 28.23
CA GLN A 244 18.95 18.53 27.70
C GLN A 244 20.29 18.89 27.04
N GLY A 245 20.25 19.38 25.81
CA GLY A 245 21.46 19.72 25.06
C GLY A 245 21.29 19.76 23.57
N LYS A 246 22.40 19.97 22.85
CA LYS A 246 22.43 20.00 21.38
C LYS A 246 23.00 18.70 20.83
N TYR A 247 22.36 18.19 19.79
CA TYR A 247 22.70 16.93 19.15
C TYR A 247 22.78 17.08 17.63
N ILE A 248 23.53 16.17 17.02
CA ILE A 248 23.64 16.02 15.57
C ILE A 248 22.84 14.77 15.18
N ALA A 249 21.84 14.92 14.34
CA ALA A 249 21.11 13.81 13.71
C ALA A 249 21.64 13.60 12.30
N ILE A 250 22.06 12.37 11.97
CA ILE A 250 22.60 12.00 10.66
C ILE A 250 21.74 10.89 10.08
N ALA A 251 20.95 11.20 9.05
CA ALA A 251 20.22 10.22 8.27
C ALA A 251 21.14 9.60 7.24
N LEU A 252 21.23 8.26 7.22
CA LEU A 252 22.03 7.47 6.27
C LEU A 252 21.11 6.44 5.60
N LEU A 253 20.98 6.51 4.28
CA LEU A 253 20.15 5.62 3.48
C LEU A 253 20.98 4.90 2.43
N ASP A 254 20.89 3.57 2.43
CA ASP A 254 21.34 2.70 1.34
C ASP A 254 20.18 2.48 0.38
N TYR A 255 20.33 2.90 -0.85
CA TYR A 255 19.35 2.78 -1.93
C TYR A 255 19.87 1.94 -3.10
N GLY A 256 20.99 1.22 -2.90
CA GLY A 256 21.64 0.40 -3.93
C GLY A 256 22.58 1.18 -4.85
N GLY A 257 22.86 2.44 -4.56
CA GLY A 257 23.86 3.24 -5.26
C GLY A 257 25.29 2.97 -4.79
N GLU A 258 26.29 3.55 -5.45
CA GLU A 258 27.69 3.43 -5.06
C GLU A 258 28.00 4.00 -3.67
N LYS A 259 27.22 4.97 -3.22
CA LYS A 259 27.38 5.66 -1.94
C LYS A 259 26.05 5.76 -1.22
N LEU A 260 26.12 5.79 0.11
CA LEU A 260 24.95 6.08 0.92
C LEU A 260 24.47 7.53 0.69
N ALA A 261 23.15 7.73 0.67
CA ALA A 261 22.61 9.07 0.77
C ALA A 261 22.64 9.53 2.22
N GLY A 262 23.32 10.62 2.48
CA GLY A 262 23.48 11.19 3.82
C GLY A 262 22.92 12.59 3.93
N TYR A 263 22.35 12.90 5.10
CA TYR A 263 21.93 14.25 5.45
C TYR A 263 22.05 14.48 6.95
N GLN A 264 22.53 15.63 7.37
CA GLN A 264 22.67 15.94 8.80
C GLN A 264 21.89 17.19 9.21
N ARG A 265 21.44 17.19 10.46
CA ARG A 265 20.78 18.33 11.12
C ARG A 265 21.23 18.42 12.57
N ILE A 266 21.38 19.65 13.06
CA ILE A 266 21.54 19.92 14.48
C ILE A 266 20.14 20.22 15.04
N PHE A 267 19.85 19.66 16.21
CA PHE A 267 18.62 19.93 16.96
C PHE A 267 18.93 20.11 18.44
N GLU A 268 18.00 20.68 19.17
CA GLU A 268 18.14 20.98 20.59
C GLU A 268 17.02 20.32 21.39
N VAL A 269 17.40 19.65 22.46
CA VAL A 269 16.52 19.13 23.49
C VAL A 269 16.46 20.15 24.61
N LYS A 270 15.26 20.65 24.91
CA LYS A 270 14.99 21.70 25.91
C LYS A 270 14.47 21.12 27.21
#